data_27b043cf0d27ee4cd6ad2360a0a78bf1
#
_entry.id   27b043cf0d27ee4cd6ad2360a0a78bf1
#
_cell.length_a   1.000
_cell.length_b   1.000
_cell.length_c   1.000
_cell.angle_alpha   90.00
_cell.angle_beta   90.00
_cell.angle_gamma   90.00
#
_symmetry.space_group_name_H-M   'P 1'
#
loop_
_entity.id
_entity.type
_entity.pdbx_description
1 polymer ?
#
loop_
_entity_poly.entity_id
_entity_poly.type
_entity_poly.pdbx_seq_one_letter_code
_entity_poly.pdbx_strand_id
1 'polypeptide(L)'
;MKTKVEEEKDVGAVDLSHYMQWVIGVLSREHKYPAVHTYRSTLRSFRAFSGGGAEALPMSEVFTQGRLKEYEEWLMQRMLSLDTVSTYMRTLRAVYNRWAVPGTAGHNPKLFDDVYTKVSSPTKRALTERQFGKLMYADAQRLSEEQRCVLAYFLLMFLFRGMPFIDLAYLRKKDVQGNTIVYRRARSGRHHPAHRCVSGRDQRTP
;
A
#
# COMPACT_ATOMS: atom_id res chain seq x y z
N MET A 1 -16.12 -15.72 -15.25
CA MET A 1 -14.97 -16.28 -15.95
C MET A 1 -14.01 -16.90 -14.94
N LYS A 2 -14.34 -18.12 -14.52
CA LYS A 2 -13.45 -19.04 -13.83
C LYS A 2 -12.76 -19.82 -14.94
N THR A 3 -11.56 -19.47 -15.31
CA THR A 3 -10.91 -20.10 -16.45
C THR A 3 -9.41 -20.16 -16.27
N LYS A 4 -8.87 -21.32 -16.42
CA LYS A 4 -7.46 -21.64 -16.69
C LYS A 4 -6.45 -21.75 -15.55
N VAL A 5 -6.85 -21.75 -14.29
CA VAL A 5 -5.94 -22.07 -13.17
C VAL A 5 -6.12 -23.53 -12.68
N GLU A 6 -7.11 -24.24 -13.22
CA GLU A 6 -7.44 -25.62 -12.76
C GLU A 6 -6.66 -26.71 -13.48
N GLU A 7 -5.91 -26.43 -14.54
CA GLU A 7 -5.28 -27.48 -15.39
C GLU A 7 -3.79 -27.73 -15.11
N GLU A 8 -3.13 -26.99 -14.20
CA GLU A 8 -1.73 -27.27 -13.79
C GLU A 8 -1.58 -27.50 -12.29
N LYS A 9 -2.47 -28.29 -11.71
CA LYS A 9 -2.26 -28.84 -10.37
C LYS A 9 -1.50 -30.16 -10.43
N ASP A 10 -0.26 -30.11 -10.88
CA ASP A 10 0.74 -31.03 -10.37
C ASP A 10 1.19 -30.51 -9.00
N VAL A 11 0.57 -31.07 -7.94
CA VAL A 11 0.63 -30.58 -6.54
C VAL A 11 2.02 -30.77 -5.91
N GLY A 12 3.03 -31.20 -6.67
CA GLY A 12 4.33 -31.63 -6.17
C GLY A 12 5.44 -30.61 -6.15
N ALA A 13 5.41 -29.52 -6.91
CA ALA A 13 6.58 -28.63 -6.99
C ALA A 13 6.28 -27.20 -7.47
N VAL A 14 5.21 -26.55 -7.00
CA VAL A 14 5.04 -25.14 -7.31
C VAL A 14 6.09 -24.33 -6.56
N ASP A 15 7.00 -23.71 -7.31
CA ASP A 15 8.06 -22.85 -6.77
C ASP A 15 7.50 -21.47 -6.42
N LEU A 16 7.85 -20.95 -5.24
CA LEU A 16 7.42 -19.63 -4.75
C LEU A 16 7.81 -18.52 -5.71
N SER A 17 9.02 -18.55 -6.26
CA SER A 17 9.52 -17.48 -7.15
C SER A 17 8.69 -17.44 -8.42
N HIS A 18 8.42 -18.58 -9.02
CA HIS A 18 7.57 -18.70 -10.21
C HIS A 18 6.15 -18.20 -9.94
N TYR A 19 5.56 -18.66 -8.85
CA TYR A 19 4.20 -18.29 -8.48
C TYR A 19 4.07 -16.79 -8.19
N MET A 20 5.01 -16.22 -7.41
CA MET A 20 4.99 -14.79 -7.13
C MET A 20 5.23 -13.94 -8.38
N GLN A 21 6.09 -14.37 -9.30
CA GLN A 21 6.30 -13.69 -10.58
C GLN A 21 5.03 -13.68 -11.43
N TRP A 22 4.31 -14.80 -11.47
CA TRP A 22 3.00 -14.86 -12.13
C TRP A 22 1.99 -13.89 -11.51
N VAL A 23 1.88 -13.85 -10.16
CA VAL A 23 1.01 -12.90 -9.44
C VAL A 23 1.41 -11.46 -9.75
N ILE A 24 2.70 -11.14 -9.76
CA ILE A 24 3.24 -9.83 -10.12
C ILE A 24 2.82 -9.45 -11.55
N GLY A 25 2.89 -10.38 -12.48
CA GLY A 25 2.44 -10.18 -13.86
C GLY A 25 0.94 -9.86 -13.94
N VAL A 26 0.10 -10.55 -13.16
CA VAL A 26 -1.35 -10.26 -13.07
C VAL A 26 -1.58 -8.86 -12.51
N LEU A 27 -0.96 -8.52 -11.38
CA LEU A 27 -1.10 -7.21 -10.73
C LEU A 27 -0.60 -6.06 -11.63
N SER A 28 0.43 -6.32 -12.42
CA SER A 28 0.98 -5.34 -13.38
C SER A 28 -0.03 -5.03 -14.49
N ARG A 29 -0.68 -6.06 -15.04
CA ARG A 29 -1.75 -5.91 -16.05
C ARG A 29 -2.97 -5.17 -15.50
N GLU A 30 -3.24 -5.33 -14.21
CA GLU A 30 -4.30 -4.61 -13.51
C GLU A 30 -3.89 -3.20 -13.05
N HIS A 31 -2.70 -2.71 -13.43
CA HIS A 31 -2.15 -1.40 -13.04
C HIS A 31 -2.04 -1.19 -11.51
N LYS A 32 -1.92 -2.26 -10.73
CA LYS A 32 -1.77 -2.23 -9.28
C LYS A 32 -0.30 -2.06 -8.87
N TYR A 33 0.37 -1.03 -9.36
CA TYR A 33 1.81 -0.81 -9.20
C TYR A 33 2.32 -0.82 -7.74
N PRO A 34 1.61 -0.23 -6.74
CA PRO A 34 2.05 -0.33 -5.34
C PRO A 34 2.11 -1.77 -4.84
N ALA A 35 1.14 -2.61 -5.22
CA ALA A 35 1.16 -4.03 -4.88
C ALA A 35 2.30 -4.76 -5.60
N VAL A 36 2.52 -4.48 -6.89
CA VAL A 36 3.65 -5.02 -7.67
C VAL A 36 4.98 -4.75 -6.95
N HIS A 37 5.20 -3.51 -6.49
CA HIS A 37 6.41 -3.14 -5.76
C HIS A 37 6.55 -3.96 -4.48
N THR A 38 5.49 -4.09 -3.69
CA THR A 38 5.49 -4.86 -2.44
C THR A 38 5.81 -6.33 -2.67
N TYR A 39 5.16 -6.96 -3.65
CA TYR A 39 5.41 -8.37 -3.98
C TYR A 39 6.84 -8.61 -4.47
N ARG A 40 7.38 -7.72 -5.32
CA ARG A 40 8.79 -7.80 -5.78
C ARG A 40 9.77 -7.66 -4.62
N SER A 41 9.53 -6.73 -3.72
CA SER A 41 10.39 -6.52 -2.55
C SER A 41 10.36 -7.72 -1.61
N THR A 42 9.18 -8.29 -1.36
CA THR A 42 9.01 -9.49 -0.54
C THR A 42 9.73 -10.68 -1.16
N LEU A 43 9.55 -10.93 -2.46
CA LEU A 43 10.22 -12.03 -3.15
C LEU A 43 11.75 -11.88 -3.10
N ARG A 44 12.26 -10.68 -3.38
CA ARG A 44 13.71 -10.40 -3.30
C ARG A 44 14.25 -10.66 -1.89
N SER A 45 13.54 -10.20 -0.87
CA SER A 45 13.91 -10.38 0.52
C SER A 45 13.92 -11.86 0.91
N PHE A 46 12.89 -12.62 0.54
CA PHE A 46 12.80 -14.04 0.85
C PHE A 46 13.90 -14.87 0.12
N ARG A 47 14.19 -14.54 -1.13
CA ARG A 47 15.31 -15.15 -1.87
C ARG A 47 16.66 -14.88 -1.20
N ALA A 48 16.89 -13.65 -0.73
CA ALA A 48 18.11 -13.30 0.00
C ALA A 48 18.23 -14.07 1.32
N PHE A 49 17.14 -14.32 2.03
CA PHE A 49 17.07 -15.18 3.20
C PHE A 49 17.43 -16.64 2.87
N SER A 50 16.96 -17.15 1.74
CA SER A 50 17.19 -18.55 1.30
C SER A 50 18.55 -18.75 0.60
N GLY A 51 19.52 -17.85 0.79
CA GLY A 51 20.88 -18.00 0.24
C GLY A 51 21.13 -17.30 -1.09
N GLY A 52 20.13 -16.62 -1.68
CA GLY A 52 20.29 -15.79 -2.90
C GLY A 52 20.52 -16.56 -4.20
N GLY A 53 20.59 -17.89 -4.14
CA GLY A 53 20.87 -18.76 -5.29
C GLY A 53 19.65 -18.99 -6.20
N ALA A 54 19.90 -19.82 -7.23
CA ALA A 54 18.84 -20.31 -8.12
C ALA A 54 18.09 -21.52 -7.55
N GLU A 55 18.27 -21.80 -6.25
CA GLU A 55 17.59 -22.92 -5.60
C GLU A 55 16.08 -22.77 -5.70
N ALA A 56 15.42 -23.89 -6.02
CA ALA A 56 13.97 -23.97 -6.01
C ALA A 56 13.46 -23.72 -4.59
N LEU A 57 12.38 -22.97 -4.50
CA LEU A 57 11.68 -22.65 -3.25
C LEU A 57 10.29 -23.32 -3.26
N PRO A 58 10.20 -24.64 -2.99
CA PRO A 58 8.93 -25.34 -3.00
C PRO A 58 7.96 -24.71 -2.02
N MET A 59 6.72 -24.44 -2.45
CA MET A 59 5.71 -23.81 -1.61
C MET A 59 5.43 -24.60 -0.33
N SER A 60 5.52 -25.92 -0.38
CA SER A 60 5.35 -26.82 0.78
C SER A 60 6.43 -26.62 1.85
N GLU A 61 7.66 -26.30 1.45
CA GLU A 61 8.76 -26.05 2.37
C GLU A 61 8.76 -24.61 2.90
N VAL A 62 8.39 -23.67 2.04
CA VAL A 62 8.29 -22.26 2.41
C VAL A 62 7.19 -22.01 3.42
N PHE A 63 6.01 -22.61 3.21
CA PHE A 63 4.84 -22.40 4.05
C PHE A 63 4.75 -23.41 5.18
N THR A 64 5.80 -23.42 6.02
CA THR A 64 5.85 -24.08 7.32
C THR A 64 6.01 -23.05 8.44
N GLN A 65 5.49 -23.33 9.63
CA GLN A 65 5.62 -22.42 10.78
C GLN A 65 7.09 -22.11 11.09
N GLY A 66 7.94 -23.15 11.10
CA GLY A 66 9.38 -23.00 11.35
C GLY A 66 10.05 -22.05 10.34
N ARG A 67 9.83 -22.29 9.04
CA ARG A 67 10.47 -21.48 7.98
C ARG A 67 10.02 -20.02 7.98
N LEU A 68 8.75 -19.76 8.27
CA LEU A 68 8.22 -18.41 8.42
C LEU A 68 8.80 -17.71 9.65
N LYS A 69 8.99 -18.43 10.75
CA LYS A 69 9.60 -17.90 11.97
C LYS A 69 11.08 -17.58 11.77
N GLU A 70 11.84 -18.48 11.17
CA GLU A 70 13.24 -18.24 10.78
C GLU A 70 13.39 -17.00 9.90
N TYR A 71 12.49 -16.83 8.94
CA TYR A 71 12.50 -15.63 8.07
C TYR A 71 12.18 -14.36 8.85
N GLU A 72 11.22 -14.38 9.77
CA GLU A 72 10.91 -13.24 10.65
C GLU A 72 12.16 -12.85 11.48
N GLU A 73 12.81 -13.80 12.12
CA GLU A 73 14.02 -13.59 12.92
C GLU A 73 15.15 -13.00 12.07
N TRP A 74 15.34 -13.52 10.86
CA TRP A 74 16.34 -13.00 9.92
C TRP A 74 16.03 -11.56 9.52
N LEU A 75 14.77 -11.19 9.31
CA LEU A 75 14.38 -9.81 9.04
C LEU A 75 14.65 -8.87 10.24
N MET A 76 14.39 -9.35 11.46
CA MET A 76 14.66 -8.60 12.68
C MET A 76 16.15 -8.41 12.92
N GLN A 77 16.99 -9.43 12.68
CA GLN A 77 18.45 -9.33 12.76
C GLN A 77 19.02 -8.28 11.80
N ARG A 78 18.36 -8.01 10.69
CA ARG A 78 18.70 -6.93 9.73
C ARG A 78 18.18 -5.56 10.14
N MET A 79 17.67 -5.42 11.36
CA MET A 79 17.17 -4.16 11.93
C MET A 79 16.05 -3.50 11.11
N LEU A 80 15.24 -4.31 10.41
CA LEU A 80 14.09 -3.80 9.67
C LEU A 80 12.98 -3.38 10.63
N SER A 81 12.22 -2.35 10.26
CA SER A 81 11.08 -1.92 11.05
C SER A 81 10.00 -3.00 11.11
N LEU A 82 9.28 -3.07 12.23
CA LEU A 82 8.17 -4.01 12.41
C LEU A 82 7.09 -3.87 11.32
N ASP A 83 6.89 -2.67 10.79
CA ASP A 83 5.95 -2.44 9.68
C ASP A 83 6.44 -3.10 8.38
N THR A 84 7.76 -3.11 8.15
CA THR A 84 8.35 -3.81 7.00
C THR A 84 8.22 -5.33 7.17
N VAL A 85 8.55 -5.85 8.36
CA VAL A 85 8.40 -7.28 8.70
C VAL A 85 6.95 -7.71 8.48
N SER A 86 6.00 -6.97 9.07
CA SER A 86 4.57 -7.21 8.91
C SER A 86 4.14 -7.17 7.43
N THR A 87 4.65 -6.23 6.65
CA THR A 87 4.31 -6.11 5.22
C THR A 87 4.74 -7.35 4.46
N TYR A 88 5.95 -7.86 4.72
CA TYR A 88 6.45 -9.07 4.06
C TYR A 88 5.67 -10.32 4.49
N MET A 89 5.41 -10.48 5.79
CA MET A 89 4.61 -11.59 6.30
C MET A 89 3.17 -11.60 5.75
N ARG A 90 2.52 -10.44 5.71
CA ARG A 90 1.18 -10.29 5.13
C ARG A 90 1.16 -10.56 3.62
N THR A 91 2.22 -10.22 2.92
CA THR A 91 2.34 -10.52 1.49
C THR A 91 2.47 -12.03 1.27
N LEU A 92 3.33 -12.71 2.05
CA LEU A 92 3.44 -14.18 2.01
C LEU A 92 2.12 -14.86 2.38
N ARG A 93 1.41 -14.36 3.40
CA ARG A 93 0.07 -14.86 3.76
C ARG A 93 -0.93 -14.71 2.60
N ALA A 94 -0.88 -13.60 1.87
CA ALA A 94 -1.73 -13.41 0.70
C ALA A 94 -1.38 -14.36 -0.45
N VAL A 95 -0.09 -14.66 -0.64
CA VAL A 95 0.39 -15.68 -1.59
C VAL A 95 -0.09 -17.07 -1.17
N TYR A 96 0.10 -17.43 0.09
CA TYR A 96 -0.36 -18.70 0.65
C TYR A 96 -1.87 -18.92 0.47
N ASN A 97 -2.69 -17.94 0.84
CA ASN A 97 -4.15 -18.04 0.71
C ASN A 97 -4.64 -18.09 -0.75
N ARG A 98 -3.83 -17.67 -1.70
CA ARG A 98 -4.13 -17.85 -3.13
C ARG A 98 -3.76 -19.23 -3.63
N TRP A 99 -2.68 -19.79 -3.12
CA TRP A 99 -2.19 -21.10 -3.50
C TRP A 99 -2.96 -22.23 -2.77
N ALA A 100 -2.99 -22.19 -1.46
CA ALA A 100 -3.78 -23.09 -0.63
C ALA A 100 -5.14 -22.42 -0.37
N VAL A 101 -6.15 -22.81 -1.13
CA VAL A 101 -7.48 -22.19 -1.04
C VAL A 101 -8.07 -22.42 0.36
N PRO A 102 -8.52 -21.38 1.08
CA PRO A 102 -9.17 -21.54 2.37
C PRO A 102 -10.35 -22.51 2.33
N GLY A 103 -10.40 -23.42 3.30
CA GLY A 103 -11.44 -24.45 3.36
C GLY A 103 -11.08 -25.77 2.66
N THR A 104 -9.93 -25.89 2.02
CA THR A 104 -9.42 -27.15 1.48
C THR A 104 -8.55 -27.88 2.51
N ALA A 105 -8.40 -29.20 2.37
CA ALA A 105 -7.63 -30.05 3.30
C ALA A 105 -6.14 -29.64 3.45
N GLY A 106 -5.57 -28.94 2.46
CA GLY A 106 -4.19 -28.47 2.48
C GLY A 106 -3.99 -27.07 3.09
N HIS A 107 -5.06 -26.37 3.51
CA HIS A 107 -4.98 -25.03 4.07
C HIS A 107 -4.90 -25.05 5.59
N ASN A 108 -3.81 -24.49 6.14
CA ASN A 108 -3.68 -24.28 7.58
C ASN A 108 -4.01 -22.82 7.93
N PRO A 109 -5.16 -22.51 8.55
CA PRO A 109 -5.55 -21.15 8.89
C PRO A 109 -4.64 -20.49 9.96
N LYS A 110 -3.95 -21.32 10.77
CA LYS A 110 -3.10 -20.88 11.86
C LYS A 110 -1.61 -20.72 11.46
N LEU A 111 -1.27 -20.93 10.20
CA LEU A 111 0.12 -20.93 9.74
C LEU A 111 0.88 -19.62 10.07
N PHE A 112 0.19 -18.51 10.14
CA PHE A 112 0.77 -17.17 10.38
C PHE A 112 0.47 -16.61 11.77
N ASP A 113 -0.01 -17.42 12.72
CA ASP A 113 -0.40 -16.93 14.05
C ASP A 113 0.84 -16.57 14.89
N ASP A 114 1.95 -17.28 14.69
CA ASP A 114 3.20 -17.12 15.45
C ASP A 114 4.15 -16.07 14.86
N VAL A 115 3.79 -15.43 13.76
CA VAL A 115 4.60 -14.40 13.10
C VAL A 115 3.93 -13.04 13.14
N TYR A 116 4.76 -11.98 13.12
CA TYR A 116 4.26 -10.61 13.23
C TYR A 116 3.56 -10.15 11.95
N THR A 117 2.25 -10.10 11.99
CA THR A 117 1.38 -9.59 10.91
C THR A 117 0.58 -8.36 11.31
N LYS A 118 0.83 -7.81 12.53
CA LYS A 118 0.10 -6.65 13.04
C LYS A 118 0.52 -5.38 12.30
N VAL A 119 -0.38 -4.43 12.20
CA VAL A 119 -0.08 -3.08 11.74
C VAL A 119 0.18 -2.23 12.97
N SER A 120 1.41 -1.77 13.12
CA SER A 120 1.73 -0.74 14.08
C SER A 120 1.09 0.56 13.59
N SER A 121 0.20 1.17 14.39
CA SER A 121 -0.27 2.51 14.08
C SER A 121 0.78 3.50 14.59
N PRO A 122 1.57 4.12 13.71
CA PRO A 122 2.53 5.10 14.17
C PRO A 122 1.80 6.23 14.88
N THR A 123 2.46 6.86 15.83
CA THR A 123 1.97 8.07 16.51
C THR A 123 1.42 9.03 15.46
N LYS A 124 0.17 9.44 15.60
CA LYS A 124 -0.46 10.37 14.66
C LYS A 124 0.39 11.63 14.55
N ARG A 125 0.95 11.87 13.38
CA ARG A 125 1.75 13.07 13.07
C ARG A 125 0.84 14.24 12.68
N ALA A 126 -0.25 14.43 13.43
CA ALA A 126 -1.14 15.56 13.22
C ALA A 126 -0.43 16.84 13.72
N LEU A 127 -0.51 17.88 12.90
CA LEU A 127 -0.05 19.19 13.32
C LEU A 127 -0.98 19.74 14.41
N THR A 128 -0.38 20.36 15.43
CA THR A 128 -1.16 21.14 16.38
C THR A 128 -1.67 22.43 15.71
N GLU A 129 -2.71 23.02 16.25
CA GLU A 129 -3.25 24.28 15.77
C GLU A 129 -2.17 25.39 15.68
N ARG A 130 -1.31 25.48 16.70
CA ARG A 130 -0.17 26.41 16.71
C ARG A 130 0.83 26.16 15.57
N GLN A 131 1.15 24.89 15.28
CA GLN A 131 2.03 24.53 14.17
C GLN A 131 1.39 24.84 12.83
N PHE A 132 0.10 24.55 12.69
CA PHE A 132 -0.65 24.84 11.49
C PHE A 132 -0.74 26.36 11.25
N GLY A 133 -1.01 27.14 12.30
CA GLY A 133 -1.01 28.61 12.23
C GLY A 133 0.33 29.17 11.74
N LYS A 134 1.46 28.61 12.20
CA LYS A 134 2.78 29.04 11.70
C LYS A 134 2.95 28.77 10.19
N LEU A 135 2.38 27.70 9.67
CA LEU A 135 2.41 27.42 8.23
C LEU A 135 1.48 28.36 7.43
N MET A 136 0.28 28.62 7.96
CA MET A 136 -0.70 29.53 7.33
C MET A 136 -0.18 30.95 7.18
N TYR A 137 0.54 31.43 8.20
CA TYR A 137 1.06 32.80 8.26
C TYR A 137 2.57 32.90 8.03
N ALA A 138 3.15 31.87 7.38
CA ALA A 138 4.57 31.88 7.03
C ALA A 138 4.87 33.02 6.06
N ASP A 139 5.95 33.77 6.35
CA ASP A 139 6.42 34.82 5.47
C ASP A 139 6.97 34.21 4.17
N ALA A 140 6.22 34.35 3.10
CA ALA A 140 6.60 33.79 1.80
C ALA A 140 7.91 34.35 1.25
N GLN A 141 8.35 35.56 1.69
CA GLN A 141 9.59 36.17 1.23
C GLN A 141 10.83 35.47 1.82
N ARG A 142 10.68 34.82 2.97
CA ARG A 142 11.75 34.06 3.63
C ARG A 142 11.89 32.62 3.16
N LEU A 143 11.00 32.18 2.29
CA LEU A 143 10.99 30.81 1.78
C LEU A 143 11.61 30.76 0.38
N SER A 144 12.35 29.67 0.10
CA SER A 144 12.76 29.38 -1.27
C SER A 144 11.55 29.16 -2.19
N GLU A 145 11.74 29.24 -3.49
CA GLU A 145 10.67 29.00 -4.46
C GLU A 145 10.05 27.60 -4.30
N GLU A 146 10.89 26.57 -4.08
CA GLU A 146 10.45 25.22 -3.83
C GLU A 146 9.62 25.11 -2.54
N GLN A 147 10.08 25.75 -1.46
CA GLN A 147 9.35 25.75 -0.18
C GLN A 147 8.00 26.44 -0.31
N ARG A 148 7.92 27.57 -1.05
CA ARG A 148 6.67 28.27 -1.34
C ARG A 148 5.69 27.37 -2.10
N CYS A 149 6.18 26.65 -3.11
CA CYS A 149 5.39 25.73 -3.90
C CYS A 149 4.83 24.59 -3.03
N VAL A 150 5.67 23.95 -2.22
CA VAL A 150 5.25 22.88 -1.31
C VAL A 150 4.23 23.38 -0.29
N LEU A 151 4.47 24.55 0.29
CA LEU A 151 3.52 25.18 1.23
C LEU A 151 2.17 25.46 0.57
N ALA A 152 2.18 26.01 -0.65
CA ALA A 152 0.95 26.28 -1.39
C ALA A 152 0.15 24.99 -1.65
N TYR A 153 0.79 23.90 -2.08
CA TYR A 153 0.12 22.62 -2.24
C TYR A 153 -0.44 22.09 -0.93
N PHE A 154 0.32 22.17 0.15
CA PHE A 154 -0.13 21.73 1.48
C PHE A 154 -1.38 22.51 1.93
N LEU A 155 -1.35 23.83 1.82
CA LEU A 155 -2.49 24.68 2.18
C LEU A 155 -3.71 24.43 1.29
N LEU A 156 -3.52 24.23 -0.01
CA LEU A 156 -4.62 23.89 -0.93
C LEU A 156 -5.25 22.55 -0.56
N MET A 157 -4.44 21.50 -0.27
CA MET A 157 -4.98 20.22 0.18
C MET A 157 -5.83 20.36 1.44
N PHE A 158 -5.39 21.20 2.39
CA PHE A 158 -6.13 21.47 3.61
C PHE A 158 -7.43 22.25 3.33
N LEU A 159 -7.35 23.34 2.58
CA LEU A 159 -8.51 24.18 2.22
C LEU A 159 -9.56 23.41 1.42
N PHE A 160 -9.12 22.44 0.62
CA PHE A 160 -10.01 21.51 -0.09
C PHE A 160 -10.41 20.28 0.75
N ARG A 161 -10.50 20.48 2.09
CA ARG A 161 -10.99 19.49 3.06
C ARG A 161 -10.23 18.17 3.02
N GLY A 162 -8.91 18.23 2.92
CA GLY A 162 -8.04 17.04 2.91
C GLY A 162 -8.01 16.35 1.55
N MET A 163 -8.10 17.11 0.47
CA MET A 163 -7.90 16.58 -0.89
C MET A 163 -6.53 15.89 -0.97
N PRO A 164 -6.42 14.63 -1.40
CA PRO A 164 -5.14 13.98 -1.62
C PRO A 164 -4.31 14.71 -2.68
N PHE A 165 -2.98 14.73 -2.53
CA PHE A 165 -2.08 15.36 -3.49
C PHE A 165 -2.28 14.86 -4.92
N ILE A 166 -2.52 13.57 -5.10
CA ILE A 166 -2.79 12.97 -6.42
C ILE A 166 -4.01 13.58 -7.09
N ASP A 167 -5.08 13.85 -6.33
CA ASP A 167 -6.32 14.44 -6.85
C ASP A 167 -6.10 15.92 -7.18
N LEU A 168 -5.33 16.63 -6.34
CA LEU A 168 -4.94 18.02 -6.59
C LEU A 168 -4.07 18.15 -7.86
N ALA A 169 -3.12 17.23 -8.07
CA ALA A 169 -2.23 17.24 -9.23
C ALA A 169 -2.97 17.02 -10.56
N TYR A 170 -4.07 16.29 -10.52
CA TYR A 170 -4.92 16.06 -11.70
C TYR A 170 -6.12 17.01 -11.81
N LEU A 171 -6.26 17.97 -10.89
CA LEU A 171 -7.35 18.96 -10.93
C LEU A 171 -7.24 19.86 -12.16
N ARG A 172 -8.31 20.02 -12.89
CA ARG A 172 -8.37 20.82 -14.13
C ARG A 172 -9.23 22.05 -13.92
N LYS A 173 -9.00 23.10 -14.71
CA LYS A 173 -9.80 24.32 -14.68
C LYS A 173 -11.31 24.08 -14.85
N LYS A 174 -11.69 23.08 -15.66
CA LYS A 174 -13.09 22.67 -15.87
C LYS A 174 -13.76 22.06 -14.62
N ASP A 175 -12.95 21.56 -13.67
CA ASP A 175 -13.45 20.99 -12.44
C ASP A 175 -13.81 22.08 -11.41
N VAL A 176 -13.46 23.34 -11.70
CA VAL A 176 -13.83 24.53 -10.91
C VAL A 176 -15.10 25.13 -11.51
N GLN A 177 -16.21 25.04 -10.78
CA GLN A 177 -17.53 25.54 -11.20
C GLN A 177 -18.00 26.59 -10.20
N GLY A 178 -17.75 27.86 -10.53
CA GLY A 178 -18.01 28.99 -9.62
C GLY A 178 -17.20 28.84 -8.34
N ASN A 179 -17.85 28.76 -7.18
CA ASN A 179 -17.23 28.56 -5.87
C ASN A 179 -17.09 27.10 -5.45
N THR A 180 -17.29 26.15 -6.37
CA THR A 180 -17.31 24.70 -6.07
C THR A 180 -16.30 23.99 -6.93
N ILE A 181 -15.57 23.03 -6.32
CA ILE A 181 -14.70 22.13 -7.05
C ILE A 181 -15.40 20.76 -7.11
N VAL A 182 -15.59 20.27 -8.33
CA VAL A 182 -16.22 18.96 -8.60
C VAL A 182 -15.19 18.08 -9.28
N TYR A 183 -14.68 17.08 -8.58
CA TYR A 183 -13.64 16.21 -9.11
C TYR A 183 -13.92 14.74 -8.80
N ARG A 184 -13.29 13.86 -9.57
CA ARG A 184 -13.37 12.41 -9.37
C ARG A 184 -12.11 11.94 -8.63
N ARG A 185 -12.29 11.22 -7.53
CA ARG A 185 -11.19 10.71 -6.73
C ARG A 185 -10.41 9.63 -7.50
N ALA A 186 -9.11 9.84 -7.71
CA ALA A 186 -8.26 8.96 -8.53
C ALA A 186 -8.11 7.53 -7.97
N ARG A 187 -8.21 7.37 -6.63
CA ARG A 187 -7.88 6.10 -5.94
C ARG A 187 -9.05 5.16 -5.73
N SER A 188 -10.27 5.59 -5.92
CA SER A 188 -11.42 4.71 -5.78
C SER A 188 -11.88 4.26 -7.17
N GLY A 189 -11.47 3.06 -7.60
CA GLY A 189 -12.07 2.39 -8.76
C GLY A 189 -13.57 2.10 -8.58
N ARG A 190 -14.18 2.57 -7.51
CA ARG A 190 -15.62 2.64 -7.27
C ARG A 190 -16.08 4.06 -7.59
N HIS A 191 -17.21 4.15 -8.28
CA HIS A 191 -17.93 5.39 -8.47
C HIS A 191 -18.32 5.99 -7.11
N HIS A 192 -17.46 6.86 -6.56
CA HIS A 192 -17.88 7.76 -5.51
C HIS A 192 -18.46 9.01 -6.16
N PRO A 193 -19.59 9.52 -5.65
CA PRO A 193 -20.11 10.81 -6.11
C PRO A 193 -19.04 11.88 -5.94
N ALA A 194 -19.00 12.82 -6.87
CA ALA A 194 -18.09 13.96 -6.84
C ALA A 194 -18.15 14.64 -5.47
N HIS A 195 -17.01 14.76 -4.78
CA HIS A 195 -16.96 15.49 -3.53
C HIS A 195 -17.10 16.98 -3.84
N ARG A 196 -18.17 17.57 -3.35
CA ARG A 196 -18.41 19.00 -3.45
C ARG A 196 -17.61 19.70 -2.37
N CYS A 197 -16.48 20.31 -2.72
CA CYS A 197 -15.79 21.25 -1.85
C CYS A 197 -16.40 22.62 -2.04
N VAL A 198 -17.18 23.08 -1.09
CA VAL A 198 -17.68 24.45 -1.05
C VAL A 198 -16.60 25.30 -0.40
N SER A 199 -16.06 26.32 -1.11
CA SER A 199 -15.23 27.33 -0.47
C SER A 199 -16.14 28.14 0.46
N GLY A 200 -15.87 28.04 1.77
CA GLY A 200 -16.71 28.70 2.76
C GLY A 200 -16.59 30.22 2.67
N ARG A 201 -17.61 30.87 2.18
CA ARG A 201 -18.16 32.09 2.77
C ARG A 201 -19.57 31.72 3.21
N ASP A 202 -19.67 31.25 4.44
CA ASP A 202 -20.95 31.26 5.14
C ASP A 202 -21.31 32.70 5.39
N GLN A 203 -22.18 33.25 4.53
CA GLN A 203 -22.85 34.49 4.82
C GLN A 203 -23.90 34.16 5.87
N ARG A 204 -23.52 34.26 7.13
CA ARG A 204 -24.49 34.59 8.19
C ARG A 204 -24.77 36.06 8.04
N THR A 205 -25.84 36.36 7.44
CA THR A 205 -26.56 37.65 7.57
C THR A 205 -27.72 37.46 8.54
N PRO A 206 -28.05 38.50 9.29
CA PRO A 206 -28.74 38.49 10.58
C PRO A 206 -30.20 38.03 10.53
#